data_832d1e938368fd2985e6f0f738d4cbfc
#
_entry.id   832d1e938368fd2985e6f0f738d4cbfc
#
_cell.length_a   1.000
_cell.length_b   1.000
_cell.length_c   1.000
_cell.angle_alpha   90.00
_cell.angle_beta   90.00
_cell.angle_gamma   90.00
#
_symmetry.space_group_name_H-M   'P 1'
#
loop_
_entity.id
_entity.type
_entity.pdbx_description
1 polymer ?
#
loop_
_entity_poly.entity_id
_entity_poly.type
_entity_poly.pdbx_seq_one_letter_code
_entity_poly.pdbx_strand_id
1 'polypeptide(L)'
;MCNVPYPFLRKIVERDRAIDFYRVFSLKRKNQGLRKRPRFVCVPHPLLMRAQRWIHHNILLYAKPHSASKAYGKDCSILDAAQPHCLATWLIKMDITKFFDAIVENSVQHAFEKLGYQPLISFEMARICTRLRLRGNISKESDKSYSAISKYTNMHLGHLPQGAPTSPVLANLVAHKLDIAISNMAAREEMTYTRYADDITLSYRGRKFSRSKAARIIDECYGIMRGMGFFENQTKTRVVPPGSRKIVLGLLVDGVRPRLTPEFKNSMRSHLYYLSKFGPYNHASSRGFDSITGLQNHLYGLAAFAVGVDKKWGRATLKELNSISWPSSFLMPQS
;
A
#
# COMPACT_ATOMS: atom_id res chain seq x y z
N MET A 1 13.65 23.76 11.51
CA MET A 1 12.38 24.41 11.07
C MET A 1 12.02 23.94 9.68
N CYS A 2 10.72 23.83 9.34
CA CYS A 2 10.30 23.33 8.00
C CYS A 2 10.42 24.38 6.87
N ASN A 3 10.80 25.61 7.16
CA ASN A 3 10.90 26.75 6.22
C ASN A 3 9.63 26.91 5.35
N VAL A 4 8.46 26.79 5.95
CA VAL A 4 7.15 27.00 5.32
C VAL A 4 6.53 28.25 5.96
N PRO A 5 6.07 29.23 5.16
CA PRO A 5 5.45 30.45 5.69
C PRO A 5 4.19 30.13 6.53
N TYR A 6 4.07 30.74 7.69
CA TYR A 6 2.92 30.55 8.58
C TYR A 6 1.57 30.85 7.90
N PRO A 7 1.41 31.93 7.12
CA PRO A 7 0.16 32.21 6.41
C PRO A 7 -0.26 31.09 5.45
N PHE A 8 0.71 30.38 4.84
CA PHE A 8 0.42 29.25 3.98
C PHE A 8 -0.12 28.05 4.80
N LEU A 9 0.48 27.76 5.97
CA LEU A 9 -0.01 26.70 6.86
C LEU A 9 -1.42 27.02 7.37
N ARG A 10 -1.70 28.29 7.72
CA ARG A 10 -3.04 28.72 8.14
C ARG A 10 -4.10 28.45 7.08
N LYS A 11 -3.84 28.79 5.81
CA LYS A 11 -4.75 28.50 4.69
C LYS A 11 -5.06 27.00 4.54
N ILE A 12 -4.06 26.13 4.80
CA ILE A 12 -4.28 24.67 4.78
C ILE A 12 -5.19 24.27 5.95
N VAL A 13 -4.90 24.74 7.15
CA VAL A 13 -5.66 24.42 8.36
C VAL A 13 -7.11 24.93 8.25
N GLU A 14 -7.31 26.10 7.69
CA GLU A 14 -8.63 26.70 7.43
C GLU A 14 -9.39 26.02 6.27
N ARG A 15 -8.72 25.15 5.51
CA ARG A 15 -9.30 24.50 4.31
C ARG A 15 -9.71 25.53 3.27
N ASP A 16 -8.86 26.54 3.01
CA ASP A 16 -9.09 27.54 1.98
C ASP A 16 -9.35 26.86 0.64
N ARG A 17 -10.58 27.04 0.12
CA ARG A 17 -11.05 26.39 -1.11
C ARG A 17 -10.58 27.10 -2.38
N ALA A 18 -10.01 28.29 -2.25
CA ALA A 18 -9.44 29.03 -3.37
C ALA A 18 -8.10 28.43 -3.82
N ILE A 19 -7.47 27.59 -2.98
CA ILE A 19 -6.16 27.04 -3.24
C ILE A 19 -6.25 25.51 -3.39
N ASP A 20 -5.74 24.99 -4.51
CA ASP A 20 -5.54 23.54 -4.67
C ASP A 20 -4.18 23.13 -4.08
N PHE A 21 -4.21 22.57 -2.89
CA PHE A 21 -3.01 22.10 -2.19
C PHE A 21 -2.48 20.76 -2.70
N TYR A 22 -3.18 20.11 -3.64
CA TYR A 22 -2.80 18.80 -4.17
C TYR A 22 -3.02 18.71 -5.67
N ARG A 23 -2.00 18.35 -6.41
CA ARG A 23 -2.14 17.93 -7.80
C ARG A 23 -2.59 16.47 -7.86
N VAL A 24 -3.70 16.21 -8.54
CA VAL A 24 -4.31 14.87 -8.60
C VAL A 24 -4.07 14.24 -9.95
N PHE A 25 -3.51 13.04 -9.96
CA PHE A 25 -3.28 12.24 -11.16
C PHE A 25 -4.14 10.99 -11.15
N SER A 26 -4.74 10.68 -12.29
CA SER A 26 -5.40 9.41 -12.52
C SER A 26 -4.40 8.39 -13.08
N LEU A 27 -4.16 7.31 -12.37
CA LEU A 27 -3.35 6.20 -12.89
C LEU A 27 -4.23 5.29 -13.75
N LYS A 28 -4.03 5.36 -15.07
CA LYS A 28 -4.62 4.40 -16.02
C LYS A 28 -3.95 3.04 -15.82
N ARG A 29 -4.71 2.00 -15.56
CA ARG A 29 -4.19 0.62 -15.54
C ARG A 29 -4.18 0.09 -16.97
N LYS A 30 -3.00 -0.19 -17.53
CA LYS A 30 -2.87 -1.00 -18.76
C LYS A 30 -3.47 -2.39 -18.47
N ASN A 31 -4.39 -2.89 -19.32
CA ASN A 31 -4.95 -4.26 -19.31
C ASN A 31 -6.01 -4.63 -18.25
N GLN A 32 -6.84 -3.72 -17.76
CA GLN A 32 -8.02 -4.12 -17.01
C GLN A 32 -9.27 -3.47 -17.63
N GLY A 33 -10.23 -4.33 -18.07
CA GLY A 33 -11.45 -3.90 -18.76
C GLY A 33 -12.18 -2.72 -18.09
N LEU A 34 -13.03 -2.06 -18.86
CA LEU A 34 -13.75 -0.80 -18.64
C LEU A 34 -14.46 -0.60 -17.27
N ARG A 35 -14.49 -1.60 -16.39
CA ARG A 35 -15.30 -1.61 -15.15
C ARG A 35 -14.55 -1.23 -13.86
N LYS A 36 -13.21 -0.99 -13.85
CA LYS A 36 -12.51 -0.64 -12.60
C LYS A 36 -12.23 0.85 -12.53
N ARG A 37 -12.70 1.49 -11.46
CA ARG A 37 -12.47 2.91 -11.17
C ARG A 37 -10.97 3.22 -11.16
N PRO A 38 -10.53 4.35 -11.75
CA PRO A 38 -9.12 4.75 -11.75
C PRO A 38 -8.62 4.97 -10.31
N ARG A 39 -7.32 4.71 -10.09
CA ARG A 39 -6.65 5.11 -8.84
C ARG A 39 -6.19 6.56 -8.98
N PHE A 40 -6.47 7.37 -7.97
CA PHE A 40 -6.00 8.74 -7.91
C PHE A 40 -4.79 8.84 -6.99
N VAL A 41 -3.71 9.45 -7.49
CA VAL A 41 -2.54 9.82 -6.69
C VAL A 41 -2.57 11.32 -6.48
N CYS A 42 -2.46 11.73 -5.22
CA CYS A 42 -2.54 13.12 -4.80
C CYS A 42 -1.15 13.58 -4.38
N VAL A 43 -0.49 14.38 -5.22
CA VAL A 43 0.83 14.94 -4.93
C VAL A 43 0.64 16.29 -4.22
N PRO A 44 1.13 16.45 -2.98
CA PRO A 44 1.04 17.73 -2.27
C PRO A 44 1.78 18.86 -3.00
N HIS A 45 1.28 20.08 -2.89
CA HIS A 45 2.01 21.29 -3.29
C HIS A 45 3.42 21.31 -2.67
N PRO A 46 4.47 21.83 -3.33
CA PRO A 46 5.85 21.75 -2.81
C PRO A 46 6.03 22.25 -1.37
N LEU A 47 5.39 23.34 -0.97
CA LEU A 47 5.44 23.83 0.41
C LEU A 47 4.74 22.88 1.39
N LEU A 48 3.56 22.32 1.02
CA LEU A 48 2.86 21.33 1.82
C LEU A 48 3.67 20.04 1.93
N MET A 49 4.27 19.59 0.83
CA MET A 49 5.19 18.43 0.81
C MET A 49 6.34 18.62 1.80
N ARG A 50 6.92 19.83 1.87
CA ARG A 50 8.00 20.17 2.80
C ARG A 50 7.53 20.07 4.26
N ALA A 51 6.35 20.62 4.58
CA ALA A 51 5.77 20.52 5.92
C ALA A 51 5.48 19.06 6.30
N GLN A 52 4.86 18.29 5.40
CA GLN A 52 4.57 16.87 5.64
C GLN A 52 5.83 16.03 5.77
N ARG A 53 6.88 16.29 4.97
CA ARG A 53 8.17 15.61 5.13
C ARG A 53 8.81 15.93 6.47
N TRP A 54 8.70 17.18 6.94
CA TRP A 54 9.19 17.56 8.26
C TRP A 54 8.46 16.80 9.37
N ILE A 55 7.11 16.75 9.34
CA ILE A 55 6.28 15.95 10.26
C ILE A 55 6.70 14.48 10.21
N HIS A 56 6.88 13.94 9.01
CA HIS A 56 7.30 12.54 8.85
C HIS A 56 8.64 12.27 9.52
N HIS A 57 9.67 13.09 9.25
CA HIS A 57 11.03 12.83 9.73
C HIS A 57 11.20 13.14 11.23
N ASN A 58 10.53 14.16 11.76
CA ASN A 58 10.76 14.61 13.12
C ASN A 58 9.75 14.06 14.14
N ILE A 59 8.62 13.54 13.68
CA ILE A 59 7.55 13.02 14.54
C ILE A 59 7.26 11.57 14.23
N LEU A 60 6.84 11.27 13.00
CA LEU A 60 6.25 9.97 12.65
C LEU A 60 7.28 8.84 12.53
N LEU A 61 8.55 9.13 12.23
CA LEU A 61 9.60 8.11 12.19
C LEU A 61 9.84 7.43 13.55
N TYR A 62 9.51 8.11 14.64
CA TYR A 62 9.68 7.59 16.01
C TYR A 62 8.43 6.86 16.50
N ALA A 63 7.34 6.93 15.77
CA ALA A 63 6.10 6.25 16.12
C ALA A 63 6.23 4.74 15.84
N LYS A 64 5.73 3.93 16.79
CA LYS A 64 5.79 2.48 16.69
C LYS A 64 4.43 1.92 16.26
N PRO A 65 4.26 1.46 15.01
CA PRO A 65 3.07 0.73 14.61
C PRO A 65 3.00 -0.64 15.31
N HIS A 66 1.87 -1.32 15.20
CA HIS A 66 1.72 -2.67 15.71
C HIS A 66 2.69 -3.65 15.03
N SER A 67 3.17 -4.67 15.74
CA SER A 67 4.17 -5.62 15.24
C SER A 67 3.71 -6.45 14.02
N ALA A 68 2.40 -6.65 13.88
CA ALA A 68 1.81 -7.31 12.72
C ALA A 68 1.80 -6.42 11.45
N SER A 69 1.93 -5.09 11.59
CA SER A 69 2.03 -4.16 10.46
C SER A 69 3.43 -4.22 9.86
N LYS A 70 3.54 -4.70 8.62
CA LYS A 70 4.82 -4.97 7.93
C LYS A 70 5.07 -4.04 6.72
N ALA A 71 4.27 -2.97 6.58
CA ALA A 71 4.46 -1.95 5.54
C ALA A 71 4.91 -0.63 6.15
N TYR A 72 5.66 0.16 5.37
CA TYR A 72 6.00 1.56 5.66
C TYR A 72 6.87 1.82 6.89
N GLY A 73 7.25 0.81 7.65
CA GLY A 73 8.21 0.95 8.75
C GLY A 73 9.65 0.96 8.25
N LYS A 74 10.57 1.53 9.05
CA LYS A 74 11.99 1.64 8.70
C LYS A 74 12.63 0.27 8.42
N ASP A 75 12.24 -0.75 9.17
CA ASP A 75 12.79 -2.11 9.08
C ASP A 75 11.75 -3.11 8.55
N CYS A 76 10.76 -2.64 7.78
CA CYS A 76 9.70 -3.45 7.23
C CYS A 76 9.91 -3.74 5.75
N SER A 77 9.78 -4.99 5.36
CA SER A 77 9.89 -5.44 3.97
C SER A 77 8.76 -6.42 3.61
N ILE A 78 8.62 -6.67 2.32
CA ILE A 78 7.72 -7.74 1.84
C ILE A 78 8.14 -9.11 2.37
N LEU A 79 9.45 -9.33 2.59
CA LEU A 79 9.97 -10.56 3.20
C LEU A 79 9.49 -10.72 4.64
N ASP A 80 9.54 -9.64 5.45
CA ASP A 80 9.10 -9.65 6.84
C ASP A 80 7.59 -9.89 6.96
N ALA A 81 6.83 -9.49 5.94
CA ALA A 81 5.42 -9.80 5.87
C ALA A 81 5.14 -11.24 5.46
N ALA A 82 5.95 -11.83 4.58
CA ALA A 82 5.75 -13.17 4.02
C ALA A 82 6.36 -14.28 4.90
N GLN A 83 7.51 -14.04 5.54
CA GLN A 83 8.25 -15.03 6.33
C GLN A 83 7.42 -15.69 7.43
N PRO A 84 6.58 -14.99 8.22
CA PRO A 84 5.76 -15.63 9.24
C PRO A 84 4.75 -16.66 8.70
N HIS A 85 4.41 -16.59 7.41
CA HIS A 85 3.47 -17.47 6.73
C HIS A 85 4.10 -18.67 6.03
N CYS A 86 5.42 -18.82 6.12
CA CYS A 86 6.11 -19.99 5.58
C CYS A 86 5.60 -21.29 6.24
N LEU A 87 5.56 -22.38 5.44
CA LEU A 87 5.06 -23.70 5.84
C LEU A 87 3.56 -23.71 6.22
N ALA A 88 2.80 -22.69 5.84
CA ALA A 88 1.36 -22.66 6.07
C ALA A 88 0.66 -23.79 5.29
N THR A 89 -0.29 -24.46 5.94
CA THR A 89 -1.20 -25.38 5.27
C THR A 89 -2.40 -24.65 4.66
N TRP A 90 -2.87 -23.60 5.32
CA TRP A 90 -3.95 -22.73 4.87
C TRP A 90 -3.55 -21.27 4.90
N LEU A 91 -4.04 -20.50 3.92
CA LEU A 91 -3.97 -19.03 3.94
C LEU A 91 -5.38 -18.44 3.78
N ILE A 92 -5.64 -17.37 4.51
CA ILE A 92 -6.77 -16.47 4.29
C ILE A 92 -6.16 -15.10 3.93
N LYS A 93 -6.57 -14.55 2.81
CA LYS A 93 -6.15 -13.25 2.34
C LYS A 93 -7.36 -12.34 2.21
N MET A 94 -7.27 -11.15 2.78
CA MET A 94 -8.32 -10.13 2.74
C MET A 94 -7.70 -8.79 2.37
N ASP A 95 -8.51 -7.87 1.86
CA ASP A 95 -8.07 -6.54 1.41
C ASP A 95 -9.03 -5.50 1.99
N ILE A 96 -8.49 -4.38 2.46
CA ILE A 96 -9.29 -3.27 2.96
C ILE A 96 -9.63 -2.33 1.80
N THR A 97 -10.92 -2.09 1.61
CA THR A 97 -11.39 -1.19 0.55
C THR A 97 -10.99 0.25 0.83
N LYS A 98 -10.32 0.90 -0.13
CA LYS A 98 -9.94 2.33 -0.05
C LYS A 98 -9.24 2.69 1.27
N PHE A 99 -8.26 1.91 1.69
CA PHE A 99 -7.62 1.97 3.01
C PHE A 99 -7.26 3.41 3.44
N PHE A 100 -6.58 4.18 2.59
CA PHE A 100 -6.24 5.57 2.92
C PHE A 100 -7.47 6.49 2.98
N ASP A 101 -8.42 6.32 2.05
CA ASP A 101 -9.64 7.15 2.01
C ASP A 101 -10.58 6.86 3.19
N ALA A 102 -10.49 5.66 3.80
CA ALA A 102 -11.26 5.30 4.99
C ALA A 102 -10.76 6.00 6.25
N ILE A 103 -9.51 6.48 6.25
CA ILE A 103 -8.90 7.13 7.41
C ILE A 103 -9.19 8.62 7.37
N VAL A 104 -10.11 9.06 8.20
CA VAL A 104 -10.57 10.45 8.31
C VAL A 104 -9.72 11.29 9.26
N GLU A 105 -9.80 12.62 9.12
CA GLU A 105 -8.95 13.56 9.88
C GLU A 105 -9.08 13.42 11.40
N ASN A 106 -10.27 13.08 11.93
CA ASN A 106 -10.44 12.85 13.36
C ASN A 106 -9.59 11.68 13.87
N SER A 107 -9.51 10.59 13.08
CA SER A 107 -8.65 9.45 13.42
C SER A 107 -7.16 9.83 13.37
N VAL A 108 -6.78 10.72 12.46
CA VAL A 108 -5.41 11.26 12.35
C VAL A 108 -5.11 12.18 13.53
N GLN A 109 -6.04 13.05 13.94
CA GLN A 109 -5.94 13.88 15.14
C GLN A 109 -5.67 13.01 16.38
N HIS A 110 -6.50 12.00 16.61
CA HIS A 110 -6.32 11.07 17.73
C HIS A 110 -4.97 10.32 17.68
N ALA A 111 -4.45 10.04 16.48
CA ALA A 111 -3.11 9.44 16.37
C ALA A 111 -2.02 10.39 16.87
N PHE A 112 -2.11 11.70 16.57
CA PHE A 112 -1.17 12.70 17.12
C PHE A 112 -1.36 12.92 18.63
N GLU A 113 -2.59 12.95 19.13
CA GLU A 113 -2.88 13.02 20.58
C GLU A 113 -2.24 11.86 21.35
N LYS A 114 -2.30 10.64 20.79
CA LYS A 114 -1.62 9.47 21.37
C LYS A 114 -0.10 9.56 21.35
N LEU A 115 0.49 10.37 20.45
CA LEU A 115 1.91 10.68 20.45
C LEU A 115 2.28 11.77 21.48
N GLY A 116 1.31 12.28 22.24
CA GLY A 116 1.51 13.27 23.31
C GLY A 116 1.29 14.73 22.94
N TYR A 117 0.80 15.00 21.72
CA TYR A 117 0.49 16.37 21.28
C TYR A 117 -0.85 16.84 21.84
N GLN A 118 -0.94 18.14 22.16
CA GLN A 118 -2.18 18.75 22.61
C GLN A 118 -3.26 18.75 21.52
N PRO A 119 -4.57 18.74 21.87
CA PRO A 119 -5.67 18.60 20.91
C PRO A 119 -5.63 19.61 19.76
N LEU A 120 -5.34 20.89 20.03
CA LEU A 120 -5.28 21.94 18.99
C LEU A 120 -4.14 21.67 18.01
N ILE A 121 -2.96 21.34 18.49
CA ILE A 121 -1.80 21.03 17.65
C ILE A 121 -2.06 19.75 16.83
N SER A 122 -2.64 18.74 17.48
CA SER A 122 -3.03 17.48 16.81
C SER A 122 -4.04 17.71 15.69
N PHE A 123 -5.02 18.59 15.90
CA PHE A 123 -5.99 19.00 14.90
C PHE A 123 -5.32 19.73 13.72
N GLU A 124 -4.46 20.69 13.97
CA GLU A 124 -3.75 21.42 12.91
C GLU A 124 -2.84 20.48 12.10
N MET A 125 -2.09 19.59 12.76
CA MET A 125 -1.28 18.57 12.09
C MET A 125 -2.15 17.59 11.27
N ALA A 126 -3.31 17.19 11.80
CA ALA A 126 -4.23 16.34 11.06
C ALA A 126 -4.72 17.03 9.78
N ARG A 127 -5.03 18.34 9.85
CA ARG A 127 -5.41 19.11 8.67
C ARG A 127 -4.30 19.27 7.64
N ILE A 128 -3.06 19.42 8.08
CA ILE A 128 -1.89 19.44 7.20
C ILE A 128 -1.67 18.08 6.52
N CYS A 129 -1.98 16.98 7.20
CA CYS A 129 -1.76 15.62 6.70
C CYS A 129 -2.94 15.04 5.91
N THR A 130 -4.11 15.67 5.91
CA THR A 130 -5.33 15.21 5.25
C THR A 130 -5.79 16.19 4.16
N ARG A 131 -6.62 15.70 3.25
CA ARG A 131 -7.23 16.53 2.19
C ARG A 131 -8.74 16.32 2.14
N LEU A 132 -9.47 17.31 1.67
CA LEU A 132 -10.89 17.14 1.35
C LEU A 132 -11.09 16.21 0.15
N ARG A 133 -12.22 15.54 0.07
CA ARG A 133 -12.61 14.75 -1.10
C ARG A 133 -12.85 15.68 -2.30
N LEU A 134 -12.48 15.19 -3.49
CA LEU A 134 -12.75 15.91 -4.74
C LEU A 134 -14.27 16.01 -4.95
N ARG A 135 -14.73 17.19 -5.37
CA ARG A 135 -16.11 17.38 -5.86
C ARG A 135 -16.33 16.41 -7.05
N GLY A 136 -17.42 15.64 -7.04
CA GLY A 136 -17.74 14.65 -8.07
C GLY A 136 -17.37 13.20 -7.74
N ASN A 137 -16.52 12.93 -6.73
CA ASN A 137 -16.22 11.58 -6.24
C ASN A 137 -17.05 11.18 -5.01
N ILE A 138 -18.01 12.00 -4.61
CA ILE A 138 -18.95 11.71 -3.52
C ILE A 138 -20.02 10.81 -4.11
N SER A 139 -19.81 9.49 -4.10
CA SER A 139 -20.89 8.55 -4.37
C SER A 139 -21.87 8.58 -3.18
N LYS A 140 -23.17 8.45 -3.46
CA LYS A 140 -24.22 8.33 -2.42
C LYS A 140 -23.93 7.23 -1.39
N GLU A 141 -23.13 6.23 -1.76
CA GLU A 141 -22.69 5.14 -0.87
C GLU A 141 -21.64 5.58 0.17
N SER A 142 -20.83 6.63 -0.12
CA SER A 142 -19.85 7.12 0.85
C SER A 142 -20.49 7.95 1.98
N ASP A 143 -21.68 8.47 1.79
CA ASP A 143 -22.42 9.22 2.81
C ASP A 143 -22.94 8.33 3.94
N LYS A 144 -23.30 7.08 3.66
CA LYS A 144 -23.79 6.13 4.65
C LYS A 144 -22.73 5.66 5.64
N SER A 145 -21.44 5.77 5.29
CA SER A 145 -20.33 5.25 6.10
C SER A 145 -19.91 6.16 7.25
N TYR A 146 -20.41 7.39 7.32
CA TYR A 146 -19.94 8.43 8.25
C TYR A 146 -21.08 9.09 9.05
N SER A 147 -22.16 8.37 9.31
CA SER A 147 -23.35 8.87 10.00
C SER A 147 -23.14 9.28 11.48
N ALA A 148 -21.94 9.10 12.03
CA ALA A 148 -21.67 9.31 13.45
C ALA A 148 -21.49 10.78 13.88
N ILE A 149 -21.43 11.76 12.95
CA ILE A 149 -21.29 13.18 13.31
C ILE A 149 -22.27 14.02 12.49
N SER A 150 -23.46 14.21 13.04
CA SER A 150 -24.61 14.89 12.39
C SER A 150 -24.41 16.38 12.04
N LYS A 151 -23.34 17.03 12.54
CA LYS A 151 -23.01 18.43 12.26
C LYS A 151 -21.80 18.63 11.32
N TYR A 152 -21.01 17.58 11.07
CA TYR A 152 -19.95 17.60 10.07
C TYR A 152 -20.46 16.95 8.80
N THR A 153 -20.84 17.75 7.83
CA THR A 153 -21.13 17.21 6.51
C THR A 153 -19.85 16.55 5.98
N ASN A 154 -19.94 15.36 5.40
CA ASN A 154 -18.82 14.61 4.80
C ASN A 154 -18.00 15.42 3.79
N MET A 155 -18.54 16.55 3.31
CA MET A 155 -17.87 17.50 2.43
C MET A 155 -16.72 18.28 3.09
N HIS A 156 -16.70 18.39 4.42
CA HIS A 156 -15.67 19.12 5.17
C HIS A 156 -14.66 18.23 5.87
N LEU A 157 -14.93 16.92 5.95
CA LEU A 157 -14.07 15.98 6.61
C LEU A 157 -12.90 15.56 5.69
N GLY A 158 -11.67 15.83 6.11
CA GLY A 158 -10.47 15.40 5.42
C GLY A 158 -10.24 13.90 5.57
N HIS A 159 -9.50 13.32 4.62
CA HIS A 159 -9.04 11.93 4.66
C HIS A 159 -7.56 11.86 4.26
N LEU A 160 -6.88 10.75 4.56
CA LEU A 160 -5.50 10.56 4.15
C LEU A 160 -5.38 10.47 2.61
N PRO A 161 -4.57 11.34 1.97
CA PRO A 161 -4.36 11.28 0.53
C PRO A 161 -3.39 10.16 0.15
N GLN A 162 -3.68 9.43 -0.91
CA GLN A 162 -2.73 8.50 -1.50
C GLN A 162 -1.65 9.27 -2.25
N GLY A 163 -0.40 9.28 -1.74
CA GLY A 163 0.75 9.96 -2.34
C GLY A 163 1.39 11.03 -1.45
N ALA A 164 0.81 11.36 -0.30
CA ALA A 164 1.46 12.22 0.70
C ALA A 164 2.47 11.45 1.55
N PRO A 165 3.60 12.05 1.95
CA PRO A 165 4.67 11.36 2.69
C PRO A 165 4.26 10.93 4.10
N THR A 166 3.28 11.57 4.71
CA THR A 166 2.78 11.24 6.06
C THR A 166 1.75 10.12 6.08
N SER A 167 1.01 9.93 4.97
CA SER A 167 -0.12 9.00 4.90
C SER A 167 0.24 7.55 5.26
N PRO A 168 1.37 6.98 4.82
CA PRO A 168 1.71 5.58 5.11
C PRO A 168 1.85 5.28 6.61
N VAL A 169 2.60 6.09 7.34
CA VAL A 169 2.81 5.89 8.78
C VAL A 169 1.55 6.19 9.58
N LEU A 170 0.86 7.29 9.26
CA LEU A 170 -0.41 7.63 9.90
C LEU A 170 -1.46 6.54 9.71
N ALA A 171 -1.52 5.93 8.53
CA ALA A 171 -2.42 4.81 8.29
C ALA A 171 -2.13 3.61 9.20
N ASN A 172 -0.86 3.30 9.44
CA ASN A 172 -0.47 2.25 10.38
C ASN A 172 -0.83 2.59 11.84
N LEU A 173 -0.66 3.85 12.24
CA LEU A 173 -0.98 4.29 13.60
C LEU A 173 -2.50 4.25 13.86
N VAL A 174 -3.30 4.67 12.89
CA VAL A 174 -4.77 4.61 12.99
C VAL A 174 -5.25 3.15 13.01
N ALA A 175 -4.67 2.29 12.17
CA ALA A 175 -5.01 0.86 12.11
C ALA A 175 -4.48 0.05 13.31
N HIS A 176 -3.78 0.66 14.27
CA HIS A 176 -3.18 -0.06 15.41
C HIS A 176 -4.22 -0.84 16.24
N LYS A 177 -5.40 -0.26 16.49
CA LYS A 177 -6.49 -0.96 17.21
C LYS A 177 -7.04 -2.14 16.41
N LEU A 178 -7.14 -2.01 15.08
CA LEU A 178 -7.51 -3.08 14.16
C LEU A 178 -6.51 -4.23 14.27
N ASP A 179 -5.21 -3.90 14.23
CA ASP A 179 -4.14 -4.91 14.32
C ASP A 179 -4.16 -5.65 15.67
N ILE A 180 -4.42 -4.97 16.79
CA ILE A 180 -4.60 -5.61 18.11
C ILE A 180 -5.76 -6.59 18.07
N ALA A 181 -6.93 -6.16 17.59
CA ALA A 181 -8.13 -6.98 17.61
C ALA A 181 -7.97 -8.24 16.73
N ILE A 182 -7.44 -8.09 15.50
CA ILE A 182 -7.19 -9.23 14.61
C ILE A 182 -6.07 -10.12 15.17
N SER A 183 -5.02 -9.57 15.78
CA SER A 183 -3.96 -10.37 16.41
C SER A 183 -4.48 -11.24 17.54
N ASN A 184 -5.34 -10.69 18.39
CA ASN A 184 -5.97 -11.43 19.50
C ASN A 184 -6.87 -12.56 18.98
N MET A 185 -7.67 -12.29 17.95
CA MET A 185 -8.48 -13.30 17.28
C MET A 185 -7.59 -14.38 16.64
N ALA A 186 -6.54 -13.99 15.92
CA ALA A 186 -5.61 -14.90 15.28
C ALA A 186 -4.90 -15.82 16.31
N ALA A 187 -4.47 -15.27 17.45
CA ALA A 187 -3.85 -16.03 18.53
C ALA A 187 -4.82 -17.08 19.10
N ARG A 188 -6.09 -16.72 19.34
CA ARG A 188 -7.11 -17.65 19.81
C ARG A 188 -7.37 -18.80 18.83
N GLU A 189 -7.27 -18.51 17.52
CA GLU A 189 -7.47 -19.50 16.45
C GLU A 189 -6.17 -20.22 16.02
N GLU A 190 -5.07 -20.05 16.77
CA GLU A 190 -3.73 -20.59 16.46
C GLU A 190 -3.21 -20.19 15.07
N MET A 191 -3.54 -18.99 14.63
CA MET A 191 -3.15 -18.44 13.33
C MET A 191 -2.07 -17.40 13.46
N THR A 192 -1.25 -17.29 12.43
CA THR A 192 -0.31 -16.18 12.25
C THR A 192 -0.99 -15.06 11.46
N TYR A 193 -0.86 -13.83 11.93
CA TYR A 193 -1.40 -12.63 11.30
C TYR A 193 -0.31 -11.66 10.89
N THR A 194 -0.38 -11.12 9.67
CA THR A 194 0.34 -9.92 9.25
C THR A 194 -0.56 -9.03 8.40
N ARG A 195 -0.26 -7.72 8.43
CA ARG A 195 -0.87 -6.72 7.53
C ARG A 195 0.23 -5.97 6.78
N TYR A 196 0.06 -5.88 5.46
CA TYR A 196 0.90 -5.05 4.61
C TYR A 196 0.03 -4.00 3.92
N ALA A 197 0.00 -2.78 4.46
CA ALA A 197 -0.93 -1.72 4.08
C ALA A 197 -2.41 -2.16 4.20
N ASP A 198 -3.09 -2.31 3.07
CA ASP A 198 -4.46 -2.79 2.94
C ASP A 198 -4.59 -4.32 2.86
N ASP A 199 -3.49 -5.04 2.60
CA ASP A 199 -3.47 -6.50 2.50
C ASP A 199 -3.34 -7.16 3.87
N ILE A 200 -4.37 -7.91 4.29
CA ILE A 200 -4.40 -8.74 5.50
C ILE A 200 -4.13 -10.19 5.11
N THR A 201 -3.20 -10.82 5.82
CA THR A 201 -2.90 -12.24 5.65
C THR A 201 -2.98 -12.96 6.98
N LEU A 202 -3.76 -14.05 7.01
CA LEU A 202 -3.82 -15.01 8.11
C LEU A 202 -3.36 -16.38 7.61
N SER A 203 -2.59 -17.11 8.41
CA SER A 203 -2.14 -18.46 8.04
C SER A 203 -2.24 -19.44 9.18
N TYR A 204 -2.52 -20.69 8.84
CA TYR A 204 -2.59 -21.79 9.77
C TYR A 204 -1.64 -22.91 9.32
N ARG A 205 -0.91 -23.51 10.26
CA ARG A 205 0.09 -24.58 9.98
C ARG A 205 -0.37 -25.98 10.35
N GLY A 206 -1.42 -26.10 11.15
CA GLY A 206 -1.90 -27.38 11.62
C GLY A 206 -2.67 -28.19 10.56
N ARG A 207 -3.10 -29.39 10.93
CA ARG A 207 -3.89 -30.29 10.06
C ARG A 207 -5.41 -30.13 10.25
N LYS A 208 -5.85 -29.68 11.43
CA LYS A 208 -7.27 -29.57 11.80
C LYS A 208 -7.83 -28.16 11.43
N PHE A 209 -8.07 -27.95 10.15
CA PHE A 209 -8.68 -26.70 9.65
C PHE A 209 -9.65 -27.02 8.52
N SER A 210 -10.77 -26.30 8.44
CA SER A 210 -11.81 -26.55 7.45
C SER A 210 -12.22 -25.26 6.74
N ARG A 211 -12.93 -25.40 5.62
CA ARG A 211 -13.51 -24.25 4.90
C ARG A 211 -14.56 -23.52 5.75
N SER A 212 -15.35 -24.24 6.55
CA SER A 212 -16.33 -23.65 7.48
C SER A 212 -15.63 -22.85 8.58
N LYS A 213 -14.50 -23.35 9.12
CA LYS A 213 -13.67 -22.58 10.06
C LYS A 213 -13.11 -21.32 9.40
N ALA A 214 -12.63 -21.42 8.16
CA ALA A 214 -12.14 -20.26 7.41
C ALA A 214 -13.23 -19.20 7.20
N ALA A 215 -14.46 -19.61 6.84
CA ALA A 215 -15.59 -18.69 6.66
C ALA A 215 -15.92 -17.95 7.97
N ARG A 216 -16.03 -18.67 9.10
CA ARG A 216 -16.26 -18.05 10.41
C ARG A 216 -15.18 -17.02 10.79
N ILE A 217 -13.91 -17.34 10.54
CA ILE A 217 -12.79 -16.42 10.80
C ILE A 217 -12.88 -15.17 9.91
N ILE A 218 -13.24 -15.32 8.64
CA ILE A 218 -13.43 -14.20 7.71
C ILE A 218 -14.56 -13.31 8.20
N ASP A 219 -15.71 -13.87 8.58
CA ASP A 219 -16.85 -13.10 9.08
C ASP A 219 -16.51 -12.33 10.36
N GLU A 220 -15.75 -12.95 11.27
CA GLU A 220 -15.27 -12.28 12.48
C GLU A 220 -14.30 -11.14 12.14
N CYS A 221 -13.34 -11.35 11.21
CA CYS A 221 -12.46 -10.30 10.72
C CYS A 221 -13.25 -9.13 10.11
N TYR A 222 -14.27 -9.41 9.33
CA TYR A 222 -15.13 -8.38 8.74
C TYR A 222 -15.88 -7.59 9.82
N GLY A 223 -16.39 -8.27 10.84
CA GLY A 223 -17.00 -7.61 12.01
C GLY A 223 -16.02 -6.66 12.72
N ILE A 224 -14.79 -7.11 12.96
CA ILE A 224 -13.72 -6.31 13.57
C ILE A 224 -13.39 -5.10 12.68
N MET A 225 -13.20 -5.31 11.37
CA MET A 225 -12.90 -4.24 10.41
C MET A 225 -14.00 -3.16 10.41
N ARG A 226 -15.27 -3.58 10.30
CA ARG A 226 -16.42 -2.65 10.29
C ARG A 226 -16.54 -1.88 11.59
N GLY A 227 -16.33 -2.53 12.74
CA GLY A 227 -16.31 -1.88 14.06
C GLY A 227 -15.23 -0.82 14.22
N MET A 228 -14.16 -0.87 13.40
CA MET A 228 -13.07 0.12 13.38
C MET A 228 -13.17 1.12 12.21
N GLY A 229 -14.27 1.11 11.45
CA GLY A 229 -14.50 2.03 10.33
C GLY A 229 -13.78 1.62 9.02
N PHE A 230 -13.29 0.38 8.93
CA PHE A 230 -12.73 -0.18 7.70
C PHE A 230 -13.71 -1.14 7.04
N PHE A 231 -13.68 -1.20 5.72
CA PHE A 231 -14.55 -2.08 4.95
C PHE A 231 -13.74 -3.08 4.15
N GLU A 232 -14.20 -4.31 4.16
CA GLU A 232 -13.59 -5.40 3.42
C GLU A 232 -13.83 -5.30 1.91
N ASN A 233 -12.92 -5.84 1.14
CA ASN A 233 -13.08 -6.08 -0.28
C ASN A 233 -13.35 -7.56 -0.53
N GLN A 234 -14.63 -7.94 -0.47
CA GLN A 234 -15.06 -9.34 -0.59
C GLN A 234 -14.58 -9.99 -1.90
N THR A 235 -14.51 -9.22 -3.01
CA THR A 235 -14.08 -9.75 -4.30
C THR A 235 -12.60 -10.16 -4.34
N LYS A 236 -11.81 -9.62 -3.44
CA LYS A 236 -10.38 -9.94 -3.28
C LYS A 236 -10.11 -10.97 -2.18
N THR A 237 -11.09 -11.26 -1.32
CA THR A 237 -10.92 -12.25 -0.28
C THR A 237 -10.72 -13.65 -0.88
N ARG A 238 -9.69 -14.33 -0.42
CA ARG A 238 -9.30 -15.67 -0.90
C ARG A 238 -8.93 -16.59 0.24
N VAL A 239 -9.43 -17.81 0.18
CA VAL A 239 -9.01 -18.93 1.02
C VAL A 239 -8.18 -19.88 0.16
N VAL A 240 -6.95 -20.15 0.58
CA VAL A 240 -6.02 -21.04 -0.12
C VAL A 240 -5.85 -22.32 0.71
N PRO A 241 -6.44 -23.45 0.29
CA PRO A 241 -6.41 -24.72 1.01
C PRO A 241 -5.07 -25.47 0.83
N PRO A 242 -4.86 -26.60 1.55
CA PRO A 242 -3.76 -27.52 1.27
C PRO A 242 -3.74 -27.98 -0.20
N GLY A 243 -2.56 -28.28 -0.72
CA GLY A 243 -2.37 -28.66 -2.13
C GLY A 243 -2.28 -27.49 -3.10
N SER A 244 -2.76 -26.30 -2.75
CA SER A 244 -2.63 -25.09 -3.58
C SER A 244 -1.40 -24.28 -3.20
N ARG A 245 -0.78 -23.62 -4.19
CA ARG A 245 0.38 -22.73 -3.97
C ARG A 245 0.01 -21.57 -3.04
N LYS A 246 0.80 -21.36 -2.00
CA LYS A 246 0.61 -20.27 -1.06
C LYS A 246 1.50 -19.10 -1.43
N ILE A 247 0.84 -17.99 -1.79
CA ILE A 247 1.52 -16.77 -2.24
C ILE A 247 1.09 -15.62 -1.33
N VAL A 248 2.07 -14.97 -0.70
CA VAL A 248 1.90 -13.75 0.11
C VAL A 248 2.70 -12.65 -0.54
N LEU A 249 2.05 -11.53 -0.89
CA LEU A 249 2.66 -10.36 -1.54
C LEU A 249 3.54 -10.71 -2.75
N GLY A 250 3.12 -11.69 -3.55
CA GLY A 250 3.87 -12.14 -4.73
C GLY A 250 5.00 -13.14 -4.46
N LEU A 251 5.21 -13.56 -3.20
CA LEU A 251 6.22 -14.55 -2.81
C LEU A 251 5.59 -15.87 -2.45
N LEU A 252 6.22 -16.98 -2.88
CA LEU A 252 5.87 -18.34 -2.44
C LEU A 252 6.30 -18.52 -1.00
N VAL A 253 5.37 -19.03 -0.15
CA VAL A 253 5.61 -19.34 1.26
C VAL A 253 5.39 -20.82 1.59
N ASP A 254 5.41 -21.70 0.59
CA ASP A 254 5.26 -23.14 0.76
C ASP A 254 6.46 -23.80 1.46
N GLY A 255 7.64 -23.18 1.42
CA GLY A 255 8.87 -23.68 2.04
C GLY A 255 9.22 -22.95 3.34
N VAL A 256 10.42 -23.22 3.87
CA VAL A 256 10.95 -22.63 5.11
C VAL A 256 11.26 -21.13 5.00
N ARG A 257 11.37 -20.59 3.80
CA ARG A 257 11.62 -19.17 3.52
C ARG A 257 10.82 -18.71 2.29
N PRO A 258 10.48 -17.42 2.20
CA PRO A 258 9.85 -16.87 1.00
C PRO A 258 10.73 -17.04 -0.24
N ARG A 259 10.11 -17.29 -1.38
CA ARG A 259 10.81 -17.49 -2.66
C ARG A 259 10.10 -16.76 -3.79
N LEU A 260 10.85 -16.40 -4.83
CA LEU A 260 10.29 -15.91 -6.08
C LEU A 260 9.40 -16.96 -6.74
N THR A 261 8.27 -16.55 -7.29
CA THR A 261 7.38 -17.46 -8.03
C THR A 261 7.99 -17.87 -9.37
N PRO A 262 7.65 -19.06 -9.90
CA PRO A 262 8.08 -19.49 -11.24
C PRO A 262 7.65 -18.49 -12.32
N GLU A 263 6.46 -17.91 -12.19
CA GLU A 263 5.91 -16.92 -13.11
C GLU A 263 6.79 -15.66 -13.16
N PHE A 264 7.25 -15.17 -12.01
CA PHE A 264 8.20 -14.05 -11.94
C PHE A 264 9.53 -14.39 -12.64
N LYS A 265 10.10 -15.55 -12.31
CA LYS A 265 11.37 -15.99 -12.90
C LYS A 265 11.25 -16.18 -14.42
N ASN A 266 10.16 -16.77 -14.90
CA ASN A 266 9.92 -16.98 -16.33
C ASN A 266 9.67 -15.65 -17.07
N SER A 267 8.93 -14.72 -16.46
CA SER A 267 8.75 -13.37 -17.03
C SER A 267 10.10 -12.67 -17.21
N MET A 268 10.97 -12.73 -16.21
CA MET A 268 12.29 -12.10 -16.27
C MET A 268 13.18 -12.76 -17.31
N ARG A 269 13.20 -14.11 -17.40
CA ARG A 269 13.93 -14.83 -18.46
C ARG A 269 13.43 -14.44 -19.85
N SER A 270 12.12 -14.29 -20.03
CA SER A 270 11.55 -13.84 -21.30
C SER A 270 12.04 -12.43 -21.66
N HIS A 271 12.08 -11.51 -20.70
CA HIS A 271 12.62 -10.18 -20.94
C HIS A 271 14.09 -10.23 -21.36
N LEU A 272 14.94 -11.00 -20.68
CA LEU A 272 16.36 -11.14 -21.01
C LEU A 272 16.55 -11.76 -22.39
N TYR A 273 15.81 -12.81 -22.73
CA TYR A 273 15.86 -13.46 -24.04
C TYR A 273 15.49 -12.48 -25.16
N TYR A 274 14.38 -11.75 -25.03
CA TYR A 274 13.95 -10.81 -26.07
C TYR A 274 14.88 -9.59 -26.19
N LEU A 275 15.45 -9.13 -25.10
CA LEU A 275 16.48 -8.08 -25.12
C LEU A 275 17.73 -8.51 -25.86
N SER A 276 18.21 -9.72 -25.60
CA SER A 276 19.40 -10.30 -26.29
C SER A 276 19.14 -10.52 -27.77
N LYS A 277 17.92 -11.02 -28.13
CA LYS A 277 17.62 -11.39 -29.54
C LYS A 277 17.22 -10.19 -30.40
N PHE A 278 16.45 -9.24 -29.90
CA PHE A 278 15.85 -8.17 -30.70
C PHE A 278 16.29 -6.77 -30.29
N GLY A 279 17.09 -6.66 -29.24
CA GLY A 279 17.56 -5.39 -28.68
C GLY A 279 16.53 -4.61 -27.87
N PRO A 280 16.98 -3.58 -27.12
CA PRO A 280 16.15 -2.80 -26.22
C PRO A 280 14.99 -2.05 -26.91
N TYR A 281 15.21 -1.51 -28.10
CA TYR A 281 14.20 -0.73 -28.83
C TYR A 281 12.97 -1.58 -29.19
N ASN A 282 13.20 -2.70 -29.90
CA ASN A 282 12.12 -3.57 -30.34
C ASN A 282 11.38 -4.18 -29.17
N HIS A 283 12.10 -4.54 -28.10
CA HIS A 283 11.50 -5.10 -26.92
C HIS A 283 10.66 -4.06 -26.14
N ALA A 284 11.12 -2.81 -26.01
CA ALA A 284 10.36 -1.73 -25.41
C ALA A 284 9.05 -1.48 -26.16
N SER A 285 9.13 -1.35 -27.49
CA SER A 285 7.97 -1.15 -28.36
C SER A 285 6.95 -2.30 -28.23
N SER A 286 7.39 -3.55 -28.33
CA SER A 286 6.51 -4.74 -28.25
C SER A 286 5.82 -4.89 -26.88
N ARG A 287 6.42 -4.37 -25.82
CA ARG A 287 5.86 -4.38 -24.46
C ARG A 287 5.07 -3.11 -24.13
N GLY A 288 4.98 -2.15 -25.04
CA GLY A 288 4.26 -0.89 -24.90
C GLY A 288 4.86 0.03 -23.84
N PHE A 289 6.20 0.08 -23.76
CA PHE A 289 6.92 1.09 -22.98
C PHE A 289 7.06 2.36 -23.81
N ASP A 290 6.86 3.50 -23.19
CA ASP A 290 6.96 4.81 -23.85
C ASP A 290 8.43 5.23 -24.08
N SER A 291 9.40 4.54 -23.45
CA SER A 291 10.83 4.77 -23.64
C SER A 291 11.68 3.55 -23.28
N ILE A 292 12.87 3.47 -23.86
CA ILE A 292 13.87 2.43 -23.52
C ILE A 292 14.30 2.58 -22.06
N THR A 293 14.51 3.81 -21.59
CA THR A 293 14.82 4.10 -20.19
C THR A 293 13.72 3.62 -19.23
N GLY A 294 12.45 3.74 -19.63
CA GLY A 294 11.31 3.20 -18.86
C GLY A 294 11.37 1.69 -18.72
N LEU A 295 11.65 0.97 -19.81
CA LEU A 295 11.88 -0.48 -19.80
C LEU A 295 13.10 -0.84 -18.93
N GLN A 296 14.21 -0.15 -19.11
CA GLN A 296 15.45 -0.35 -18.35
C GLN A 296 15.20 -0.23 -16.85
N ASN A 297 14.65 0.89 -16.42
CA ASN A 297 14.34 1.13 -15.00
C ASN A 297 13.38 0.08 -14.43
N HIS A 298 12.38 -0.35 -15.21
CA HIS A 298 11.46 -1.40 -14.81
C HIS A 298 12.20 -2.73 -14.55
N LEU A 299 13.08 -3.16 -15.47
CA LEU A 299 13.79 -4.43 -15.36
C LEU A 299 14.84 -4.41 -14.25
N TYR A 300 15.57 -3.30 -14.09
CA TYR A 300 16.49 -3.14 -12.95
C TYR A 300 15.76 -3.14 -11.62
N GLY A 301 14.57 -2.53 -11.55
CA GLY A 301 13.70 -2.59 -10.36
C GLY A 301 13.27 -4.03 -10.03
N LEU A 302 12.86 -4.82 -11.03
CA LEU A 302 12.54 -6.24 -10.85
C LEU A 302 13.74 -7.06 -10.41
N ALA A 303 14.91 -6.81 -10.98
CA ALA A 303 16.15 -7.50 -10.61
C ALA A 303 16.59 -7.14 -9.19
N ALA A 304 16.50 -5.88 -8.79
CA ALA A 304 16.79 -5.43 -7.43
C ALA A 304 15.84 -6.09 -6.41
N PHE A 305 14.54 -6.16 -6.72
CA PHE A 305 13.57 -6.93 -5.93
C PHE A 305 13.98 -8.39 -5.81
N ALA A 306 14.38 -9.01 -6.92
CA ALA A 306 14.82 -10.40 -6.93
C ALA A 306 16.07 -10.63 -6.06
N VAL A 307 17.03 -9.69 -6.04
CA VAL A 307 18.22 -9.75 -5.16
C VAL A 307 17.80 -9.77 -3.69
N GLY A 308 16.79 -8.99 -3.32
CA GLY A 308 16.24 -8.97 -1.96
C GLY A 308 15.68 -10.33 -1.52
N VAL A 309 15.09 -11.10 -2.44
CA VAL A 309 14.42 -12.38 -2.14
C VAL A 309 15.32 -13.59 -2.36
N ASP A 310 16.03 -13.64 -3.49
CA ASP A 310 16.94 -14.71 -3.91
C ASP A 310 18.24 -14.08 -4.42
N LYS A 311 19.16 -13.85 -3.50
CA LYS A 311 20.40 -13.12 -3.75
C LYS A 311 21.22 -13.72 -4.89
N LYS A 312 21.29 -15.07 -4.97
CA LYS A 312 22.05 -15.77 -6.01
C LYS A 312 21.42 -15.54 -7.39
N TRP A 313 20.12 -15.80 -7.51
CA TRP A 313 19.40 -15.66 -8.77
C TRP A 313 19.30 -14.20 -9.21
N GLY A 314 19.00 -13.29 -8.27
CA GLY A 314 18.89 -11.85 -8.56
C GLY A 314 20.21 -11.24 -9.04
N ARG A 315 21.35 -11.60 -8.43
CA ARG A 315 22.68 -11.14 -8.89
C ARG A 315 23.04 -11.68 -10.28
N ALA A 316 22.71 -12.94 -10.58
CA ALA A 316 22.91 -13.49 -11.93
C ALA A 316 22.07 -12.70 -12.96
N THR A 317 20.81 -12.42 -12.66
CA THR A 317 19.92 -11.61 -13.50
C THR A 317 20.44 -10.19 -13.71
N LEU A 318 20.97 -9.53 -12.67
CA LEU A 318 21.59 -8.21 -12.79
C LEU A 318 22.84 -8.25 -13.69
N LYS A 319 23.67 -9.30 -13.56
CA LYS A 319 24.84 -9.47 -14.43
C LYS A 319 24.43 -9.58 -15.90
N GLU A 320 23.39 -10.35 -16.22
CA GLU A 320 22.84 -10.46 -17.57
C GLU A 320 22.26 -9.13 -18.07
N LEU A 321 21.53 -8.37 -17.24
CA LEU A 321 21.05 -7.04 -17.61
C LEU A 321 22.17 -6.04 -17.87
N ASN A 322 23.28 -6.13 -17.12
CA ASN A 322 24.45 -5.26 -17.30
C ASN A 322 25.24 -5.59 -18.57
N SER A 323 25.12 -6.80 -19.12
CA SER A 323 25.75 -7.18 -20.39
C SER A 323 24.98 -6.70 -21.62
N ILE A 324 23.77 -6.17 -21.45
CA ILE A 324 22.95 -5.62 -22.54
C ILE A 324 23.46 -4.23 -22.91
N SER A 325 23.69 -3.99 -24.19
CA SER A 325 24.03 -2.66 -24.74
C SER A 325 22.78 -1.78 -24.72
N TRP A 326 22.61 -1.01 -23.66
CA TRP A 326 21.55 -0.02 -23.55
C TRP A 326 21.95 1.25 -24.30
N PRO A 327 21.13 1.76 -25.26
CA PRO A 327 21.43 3.02 -25.89
C PRO A 327 21.38 4.16 -24.87
N SER A 328 22.37 5.05 -24.90
CA SER A 328 22.35 6.29 -24.15
C SER A 328 21.08 7.06 -24.51
N SER A 329 20.32 7.46 -23.50
CA SER A 329 19.01 8.11 -23.51
C SER A 329 18.60 8.83 -24.80
N PHE A 330 17.88 8.13 -25.67
CA PHE A 330 17.12 8.75 -26.76
C PHE A 330 15.63 8.43 -26.61
N LEU A 331 14.80 9.47 -26.72
CA LEU A 331 13.36 9.35 -26.88
C LEU A 331 13.06 8.50 -28.12
N MET A 332 12.09 7.61 -28.05
CA MET A 332 11.59 6.89 -29.22
C MET A 332 11.14 7.90 -30.28
N PRO A 333 11.48 7.74 -31.57
CA PRO A 333 10.87 8.56 -32.62
C PRO A 333 9.35 8.44 -32.55
N GLN A 334 8.68 9.59 -32.53
CA GLN A 334 7.22 9.63 -32.64
C GLN A 334 6.87 9.22 -34.06
N SER A 335 6.21 8.08 -34.22
CA SER A 335 5.60 7.62 -35.47
C SER A 335 4.21 8.17 -35.61
#